data_4844a05b123593a282f4a3594552cb2e
#
_entry.id   4844a05b123593a282f4a3594552cb2e
#
_cell.length_a   1.000
_cell.length_b   1.000
_cell.length_c   1.000
_cell.angle_alpha   90.00
_cell.angle_beta   90.00
_cell.angle_gamma   90.00
#
_symmetry.space_group_name_H-M   'P 1'
#
loop_
_entity.id
_entity.type
_entity.pdbx_description
1 polymer ?
#
loop_
_entity_poly.entity_id
_entity_poly.type
_entity_poly.pdbx_seq_one_letter_code
_entity_poly.pdbx_strand_id
1 'polypeptide(L)'
;KGFKMDMPGSNKQWPFLLPGSIEAKGVVIVESPIEAMSYRDLCTMTGSVYKNYPILALGGANVSLGLESFLANHPEISEIRLGLNRDDDGKHKEKAGERATEHLKQTYGDRYQISVHVPAENDWNDVLKKLRGIQPPELQQQRNIPMPQR
;
A
#
# COMPACT_ATOMS: atom_id res chain seq x y z
N LYS A 1 -21.62 -4.02 -2.16
CA LYS A 1 -20.49 -3.09 -1.95
C LYS A 1 -20.23 -3.05 -0.46
N GLY A 2 -19.04 -3.48 0.00
CA GLY A 2 -18.64 -3.36 1.39
C GLY A 2 -18.56 -1.88 1.78
N PHE A 3 -19.18 -1.51 2.90
CA PHE A 3 -19.08 -0.16 3.45
C PHE A 3 -17.73 -0.02 4.13
N LYS A 4 -16.91 0.93 3.68
CA LYS A 4 -15.63 1.27 4.31
C LYS A 4 -15.78 2.63 4.98
N MET A 5 -15.60 2.69 6.28
CA MET A 5 -15.64 3.91 7.06
C MET A 5 -14.53 3.90 8.11
N ASP A 6 -13.93 5.05 8.33
CA ASP A 6 -13.00 5.19 9.43
C ASP A 6 -13.75 5.16 10.77
N MET A 7 -13.10 4.64 11.79
CA MET A 7 -13.65 4.69 13.14
C MET A 7 -13.80 6.14 13.62
N PRO A 8 -14.88 6.48 14.35
CA PRO A 8 -15.00 7.78 14.98
C PRO A 8 -13.74 8.11 15.81
N GLY A 9 -13.19 9.30 15.64
CA GLY A 9 -11.96 9.73 16.30
C GLY A 9 -10.66 9.36 15.58
N SER A 10 -10.71 8.69 14.42
CA SER A 10 -9.53 8.47 13.59
C SER A 10 -8.91 9.80 13.15
N ASN A 11 -7.61 9.94 13.37
CA ASN A 11 -6.86 11.13 12.93
C ASN A 11 -5.93 10.79 11.77
N LYS A 12 -6.25 11.29 10.58
CA LYS A 12 -5.47 11.07 9.34
C LYS A 12 -4.06 11.66 9.35
N GLN A 13 -3.74 12.51 10.32
CA GLN A 13 -2.38 13.01 10.52
C GLN A 13 -1.43 11.93 11.06
N TRP A 14 -1.98 10.85 11.62
CA TRP A 14 -1.23 9.72 12.18
C TRP A 14 -1.52 8.45 11.38
N PRO A 15 -0.91 8.31 10.20
CA PRO A 15 -1.06 7.11 9.39
C PRO A 15 -0.38 5.92 10.06
N PHE A 16 -0.72 4.71 9.61
CA PHE A 16 0.00 3.52 10.03
C PHE A 16 1.45 3.60 9.55
N LEU A 17 2.38 3.46 10.48
CA LEU A 17 3.82 3.47 10.22
C LEU A 17 4.43 2.11 10.58
N LEU A 18 5.05 1.46 9.61
CA LEU A 18 5.94 0.34 9.85
C LEU A 18 7.37 0.88 9.95
N PRO A 19 8.02 0.81 11.13
CA PRO A 19 9.32 1.45 11.36
C PRO A 19 10.41 0.91 10.41
N GLY A 20 11.35 1.76 10.06
CA GLY A 20 12.56 1.42 9.33
C GLY A 20 13.82 1.56 10.18
N SER A 21 14.99 1.51 9.53
CA SER A 21 16.26 1.86 10.15
C SER A 21 16.31 3.37 10.42
N ILE A 22 16.95 3.75 11.52
CA ILE A 22 17.22 5.16 11.85
C ILE A 22 18.11 5.85 10.80
N GLU A 23 18.88 5.08 10.04
CA GLU A 23 19.76 5.59 8.99
C GLU A 23 19.06 5.71 7.63
N ALA A 24 17.80 5.33 7.54
CA ALA A 24 17.05 5.39 6.29
C ALA A 24 16.92 6.84 5.81
N LYS A 25 17.23 7.06 4.54
CA LYS A 25 17.09 8.37 3.86
C LYS A 25 15.83 8.47 3.03
N GLY A 26 15.01 7.45 3.03
CA GLY A 26 13.77 7.40 2.27
C GLY A 26 12.62 6.77 3.03
N VAL A 27 11.42 7.00 2.52
CA VAL A 27 10.16 6.41 3.01
C VAL A 27 9.43 5.74 1.85
N VAL A 28 8.81 4.60 2.14
CA VAL A 28 7.92 3.92 1.19
C VAL A 28 6.47 4.28 1.53
N ILE A 29 5.68 4.57 0.51
CA ILE A 29 4.28 4.93 0.64
C ILE A 29 3.43 3.85 0.00
N VAL A 30 2.46 3.33 0.74
CA VAL A 30 1.48 2.33 0.28
C VAL A 30 0.07 2.72 0.73
N GLU A 31 -0.96 2.02 0.26
CA GLU A 31 -2.35 2.41 0.55
C GLU A 31 -2.86 1.90 1.90
N SER A 32 -2.46 0.70 2.32
CA SER A 32 -3.01 0.05 3.51
C SER A 32 -1.95 -0.60 4.40
N PRO A 33 -2.26 -0.84 5.70
CA PRO A 33 -1.36 -1.53 6.62
C PRO A 33 -0.96 -2.94 6.14
N ILE A 34 -1.88 -3.69 5.52
CA ILE A 34 -1.57 -5.02 5.01
C ILE A 34 -0.56 -4.97 3.86
N GLU A 35 -0.65 -3.95 3.02
CA GLU A 35 0.31 -3.73 1.95
C GLU A 35 1.68 -3.32 2.50
N ALA A 36 1.72 -2.51 3.56
CA ALA A 36 2.98 -2.16 4.21
C ALA A 36 3.72 -3.41 4.73
N MET A 37 2.99 -4.32 5.39
CA MET A 37 3.56 -5.58 5.86
C MET A 37 4.00 -6.47 4.69
N SER A 38 3.17 -6.61 3.66
CA SER A 38 3.48 -7.40 2.47
C SER A 38 4.68 -6.87 1.72
N TYR A 39 4.77 -5.55 1.55
CA TYR A 39 5.91 -4.89 0.92
C TYR A 39 7.21 -5.12 1.70
N ARG A 40 7.17 -5.04 3.04
CA ARG A 40 8.32 -5.33 3.90
C ARG A 40 8.79 -6.77 3.73
N ASP A 41 7.86 -7.73 3.74
CA ASP A 41 8.18 -9.14 3.55
C ASP A 41 8.81 -9.40 2.18
N LEU A 42 8.22 -8.83 1.11
CA LEU A 42 8.77 -8.91 -0.25
C LEU A 42 10.20 -8.36 -0.34
N CYS A 43 10.43 -7.18 0.23
CA CYS A 43 11.77 -6.59 0.27
C CYS A 43 12.77 -7.44 1.06
N THR A 44 12.32 -8.07 2.14
CA THR A 44 13.16 -8.96 2.96
C THR A 44 13.50 -10.23 2.20
N MET A 45 12.52 -10.86 1.56
CA MET A 45 12.69 -12.09 0.77
C MET A 45 13.61 -11.88 -0.45
N THR A 46 13.55 -10.71 -1.07
CA THR A 46 14.35 -10.38 -2.27
C THR A 46 15.69 -9.72 -1.95
N GLY A 47 15.99 -9.46 -0.67
CA GLY A 47 17.21 -8.77 -0.26
C GLY A 47 17.25 -7.29 -0.66
N SER A 48 16.11 -6.69 -0.97
CA SER A 48 16.03 -5.29 -1.38
C SER A 48 16.46 -4.33 -0.27
N VAL A 49 17.15 -3.24 -0.62
CA VAL A 49 17.54 -2.18 0.31
C VAL A 49 16.34 -1.51 0.97
N TYR A 50 15.20 -1.49 0.32
CA TYR A 50 13.94 -0.91 0.83
C TYR A 50 13.36 -1.63 2.05
N LYS A 51 13.86 -2.82 2.38
CA LYS A 51 13.51 -3.52 3.64
C LYS A 51 13.85 -2.69 4.89
N ASN A 52 14.79 -1.75 4.76
CA ASN A 52 15.25 -0.89 5.85
C ASN A 52 14.53 0.47 5.89
N TYR A 53 13.69 0.80 4.88
CA TYR A 53 12.97 2.06 4.85
C TYR A 53 11.71 1.99 5.74
N PRO A 54 11.34 3.07 6.44
CA PRO A 54 10.02 3.16 7.03
C PRO A 54 8.95 3.07 5.94
N ILE A 55 7.82 2.43 6.24
CA ILE A 55 6.71 2.28 5.30
C ILE A 55 5.48 2.94 5.91
N LEU A 56 4.91 3.88 5.19
CA LEU A 56 3.75 4.65 5.58
C LEU A 56 2.53 4.19 4.79
N ALA A 57 1.48 3.74 5.48
CA ALA A 57 0.21 3.38 4.87
C ALA A 57 -0.80 4.53 5.04
N LEU A 58 -1.25 5.09 3.93
CA LEU A 58 -1.99 6.36 3.91
C LEU A 58 -3.50 6.21 4.20
N GLY A 59 -4.02 4.98 4.18
CA GLY A 59 -5.40 4.70 4.60
C GLY A 59 -6.49 5.32 3.70
N GLY A 60 -6.19 5.61 2.43
CA GLY A 60 -7.14 6.12 1.44
C GLY A 60 -6.75 7.44 0.77
N ALA A 61 -7.67 8.03 0.02
CA ALA A 61 -7.39 9.10 -0.95
C ALA A 61 -6.92 10.47 -0.39
N ASN A 62 -7.05 10.74 0.91
CA ASN A 62 -6.53 11.97 1.54
C ASN A 62 -5.11 11.78 2.07
N VAL A 63 -4.24 11.45 1.17
CA VAL A 63 -2.89 10.93 1.32
C VAL A 63 -1.89 11.95 1.88
N SER A 64 -2.12 13.24 1.69
CA SER A 64 -1.11 14.27 1.95
C SER A 64 -0.88 14.55 3.44
N LEU A 65 -1.92 14.61 4.27
CA LEU A 65 -1.78 15.05 5.67
C LEU A 65 -0.85 14.15 6.49
N GLY A 66 -0.98 12.83 6.36
CA GLY A 66 -0.13 11.89 7.08
C GLY A 66 1.32 11.92 6.60
N LEU A 67 1.53 12.06 5.30
CA LEU A 67 2.87 12.19 4.72
C LEU A 67 3.52 13.51 5.12
N GLU A 68 2.80 14.63 5.07
CA GLU A 68 3.31 15.93 5.51
C GLU A 68 3.74 15.91 6.98
N SER A 69 2.90 15.37 7.85
CA SER A 69 3.23 15.21 9.27
C SER A 69 4.47 14.34 9.48
N PHE A 70 4.58 13.24 8.75
CA PHE A 70 5.75 12.37 8.81
C PHE A 70 7.02 13.12 8.36
N LEU A 71 7.00 13.74 7.19
CA LEU A 71 8.16 14.45 6.62
C LEU A 71 8.59 15.65 7.47
N ALA A 72 7.65 16.35 8.11
CA ALA A 72 7.96 17.45 9.03
C ALA A 72 8.75 16.98 10.26
N ASN A 73 8.53 15.74 10.70
CA ASN A 73 9.23 15.15 11.85
C ASN A 73 10.48 14.33 11.44
N HIS A 74 10.73 14.15 10.15
CA HIS A 74 11.84 13.38 9.60
C HIS A 74 12.62 14.17 8.54
N PRO A 75 13.36 15.23 8.94
CA PRO A 75 14.11 16.08 8.01
C PRO A 75 15.27 15.34 7.32
N GLU A 76 15.68 14.17 7.82
CA GLU A 76 16.69 13.30 7.23
C GLU A 76 16.20 12.58 5.96
N ILE A 77 14.89 12.53 5.72
CA ILE A 77 14.31 11.89 4.54
C ILE A 77 14.52 12.78 3.31
N SER A 78 15.08 12.21 2.27
CA SER A 78 15.32 12.84 0.96
C SER A 78 14.68 12.10 -0.21
N GLU A 79 14.22 10.86 0.04
CA GLU A 79 13.63 9.99 -0.99
C GLU A 79 12.21 9.57 -0.60
N ILE A 80 11.30 9.56 -1.58
CA ILE A 80 9.96 9.01 -1.44
C ILE A 80 9.76 7.93 -2.51
N ARG A 81 9.45 6.71 -2.08
CA ARG A 81 9.12 5.60 -2.97
C ARG A 81 7.62 5.35 -2.94
N LEU A 82 6.95 5.60 -4.04
CA LEU A 82 5.51 5.43 -4.17
C LEU A 82 5.21 3.99 -4.61
N GLY A 83 4.59 3.22 -3.71
CA GLY A 83 4.13 1.85 -3.92
C GLY A 83 2.61 1.74 -3.95
N LEU A 84 1.93 2.69 -4.60
CA LEU A 84 0.47 2.70 -4.70
C LEU A 84 -0.03 1.71 -5.75
N ASN A 85 -1.27 1.25 -5.59
CA ASN A 85 -1.87 0.22 -6.41
C ASN A 85 -2.15 0.69 -7.84
N ARG A 86 -2.25 -0.28 -8.75
CA ARG A 86 -2.52 0.00 -10.17
C ARG A 86 -4.00 0.25 -10.46
N ASP A 87 -4.93 -0.24 -9.61
CA ASP A 87 -6.40 -0.17 -9.79
C ASP A 87 -6.89 -0.64 -11.18
N ASP A 88 -6.24 -1.65 -11.75
CA ASP A 88 -6.61 -2.18 -13.07
C ASP A 88 -7.51 -3.41 -12.91
N ASP A 89 -8.73 -3.22 -12.40
CA ASP A 89 -9.75 -4.27 -12.36
C ASP A 89 -10.58 -4.37 -13.65
N GLY A 90 -10.21 -3.60 -14.68
CA GLY A 90 -10.90 -3.55 -15.97
C GLY A 90 -12.34 -3.00 -15.92
N LYS A 91 -12.86 -2.69 -14.73
CA LYS A 91 -14.27 -2.29 -14.51
C LYS A 91 -14.40 -0.85 -14.02
N HIS A 92 -13.41 -0.30 -13.36
CA HIS A 92 -13.44 1.05 -12.83
C HIS A 92 -12.53 1.96 -13.66
N LYS A 93 -13.13 2.97 -14.30
CA LYS A 93 -12.40 3.99 -15.06
C LYS A 93 -11.55 4.93 -14.20
N GLU A 94 -11.64 4.81 -12.89
CA GLU A 94 -10.94 5.67 -11.95
C GLU A 94 -9.66 5.00 -11.44
N LYS A 95 -8.57 5.35 -12.07
CA LYS A 95 -7.21 4.97 -11.67
C LYS A 95 -6.78 5.79 -10.45
N ALA A 96 -7.35 5.50 -9.28
CA ALA A 96 -7.14 6.28 -8.06
C ALA A 96 -5.66 6.28 -7.64
N GLY A 97 -5.00 5.13 -7.70
CA GLY A 97 -3.57 5.01 -7.38
C GLY A 97 -2.67 5.78 -8.36
N GLU A 98 -2.98 5.78 -9.66
CA GLU A 98 -2.23 6.57 -10.64
C GLU A 98 -2.41 8.08 -10.40
N ARG A 99 -3.63 8.54 -10.11
CA ARG A 99 -3.89 9.96 -9.77
C ARG A 99 -3.18 10.39 -8.49
N ALA A 100 -3.23 9.54 -7.47
CA ALA A 100 -2.52 9.80 -6.22
C ALA A 100 -1.00 9.85 -6.43
N THR A 101 -0.46 8.94 -7.24
CA THR A 101 0.96 8.94 -7.62
C THR A 101 1.35 10.24 -8.32
N GLU A 102 0.55 10.67 -9.30
CA GLU A 102 0.84 11.91 -10.05
C GLU A 102 0.73 13.14 -9.15
N HIS A 103 -0.30 13.20 -8.31
CA HIS A 103 -0.46 14.28 -7.34
C HIS A 103 0.73 14.37 -6.38
N LEU A 104 1.22 13.24 -5.86
CA LEU A 104 2.37 13.22 -4.96
C LEU A 104 3.67 13.63 -5.66
N LYS A 105 3.86 13.23 -6.92
CA LYS A 105 5.00 13.69 -7.72
C LYS A 105 4.98 15.21 -7.91
N GLN A 106 3.83 15.78 -8.25
CA GLN A 106 3.67 17.23 -8.42
C GLN A 106 3.90 17.98 -7.12
N THR A 107 3.41 17.44 -5.99
CA THR A 107 3.48 18.12 -4.70
C THR A 107 4.88 18.08 -4.08
N TYR A 108 5.60 16.96 -4.25
CA TYR A 108 6.84 16.70 -3.52
C TYR A 108 8.08 16.60 -4.40
N GLY A 109 7.93 16.52 -5.75
CA GLY A 109 9.03 16.25 -6.67
C GLY A 109 10.14 17.32 -6.69
N ASP A 110 9.83 18.55 -6.33
CA ASP A 110 10.83 19.64 -6.25
C ASP A 110 11.73 19.52 -4.99
N ARG A 111 11.28 18.80 -3.98
CA ARG A 111 11.95 18.71 -2.67
C ARG A 111 12.53 17.34 -2.37
N TYR A 112 11.99 16.30 -2.96
CA TYR A 112 12.35 14.91 -2.70
C TYR A 112 12.61 14.15 -4.00
N GLN A 113 13.55 13.21 -3.96
CA GLN A 113 13.73 12.27 -5.04
C GLN A 113 12.57 11.26 -5.01
N ILE A 114 11.74 11.24 -6.06
CA ILE A 114 10.57 10.35 -6.12
C ILE A 114 10.83 9.19 -7.07
N SER A 115 10.62 7.98 -6.59
CA SER A 115 10.58 6.77 -7.40
C SER A 115 9.20 6.10 -7.29
N VAL A 116 8.79 5.41 -8.35
CA VAL A 116 7.50 4.71 -8.40
C VAL A 116 7.77 3.22 -8.53
N HIS A 117 7.09 2.43 -7.72
CA HIS A 117 7.15 0.98 -7.75
C HIS A 117 5.72 0.41 -7.73
N VAL A 118 5.22 0.04 -8.89
CA VAL A 118 3.87 -0.48 -9.05
C VAL A 118 3.88 -1.99 -8.80
N PRO A 119 2.91 -2.55 -8.06
CA PRO A 119 2.82 -3.99 -7.89
C PRO A 119 2.55 -4.70 -9.22
N ALA A 120 3.10 -5.90 -9.40
CA ALA A 120 2.90 -6.72 -10.60
C ALA A 120 1.50 -7.38 -10.63
N GLU A 121 0.85 -7.50 -9.47
CA GLU A 121 -0.53 -7.96 -9.28
C GLU A 121 -1.42 -6.76 -8.89
N ASN A 122 -2.66 -7.02 -8.41
CA ASN A 122 -3.57 -5.96 -8.01
C ASN A 122 -3.00 -5.09 -6.88
N ASP A 123 -2.37 -5.72 -5.89
CA ASP A 123 -1.76 -5.08 -4.73
C ASP A 123 -0.51 -5.85 -4.25
N TRP A 124 0.21 -5.32 -3.26
CA TRP A 124 1.42 -5.95 -2.72
C TRP A 124 1.14 -7.26 -1.98
N ASN A 125 -0.04 -7.42 -1.42
CA ASN A 125 -0.41 -8.66 -0.76
C ASN A 125 -0.63 -9.79 -1.78
N ASP A 126 -1.20 -9.49 -2.93
CA ASP A 126 -1.35 -10.47 -4.01
C ASP A 126 0.01 -10.85 -4.62
N VAL A 127 0.93 -9.90 -4.77
CA VAL A 127 2.33 -10.20 -5.17
C VAL A 127 2.98 -11.15 -4.17
N LEU A 128 2.84 -10.91 -2.86
CA LEU A 128 3.40 -11.75 -1.81
C LEU A 128 2.80 -13.16 -1.81
N LYS A 129 1.47 -13.27 -1.92
CA LYS A 129 0.78 -14.56 -2.01
C LYS A 129 1.28 -15.37 -3.19
N LYS A 130 1.39 -14.76 -4.36
CA LYS A 130 1.89 -15.40 -5.57
C LYS A 130 3.32 -15.90 -5.40
N LEU A 131 4.19 -15.07 -4.83
CA LEU A 131 5.59 -15.44 -4.58
C LEU A 131 5.71 -16.60 -3.58
N ARG A 132 4.81 -16.67 -2.59
CA ARG A 132 4.74 -17.78 -1.62
C ARG A 132 4.01 -19.01 -2.12
N GLY A 133 3.48 -19.00 -3.36
CA GLY A 133 2.67 -20.09 -3.91
C GLY A 133 1.32 -20.24 -3.23
N ILE A 134 0.83 -19.23 -2.53
CA ILE A 134 -0.49 -19.24 -1.89
C ILE A 134 -1.51 -18.89 -2.97
N GLN A 135 -2.29 -19.88 -3.37
CA GLN A 135 -3.40 -19.66 -4.28
C GLN A 135 -4.56 -18.98 -3.53
N PRO A 136 -5.30 -18.06 -4.16
CA PRO A 136 -6.57 -17.58 -3.61
C PRO A 136 -7.45 -18.82 -3.32
N PRO A 137 -8.20 -18.85 -2.22
CA PRO A 137 -9.16 -19.91 -2.00
C PRO A 137 -10.05 -19.95 -3.24
N GLU A 138 -10.03 -21.05 -3.97
CA GLU A 138 -11.02 -21.28 -5.02
C GLU A 138 -12.37 -21.03 -4.35
N LEU A 139 -13.17 -20.14 -4.93
CA LEU A 139 -14.57 -20.02 -4.55
C LEU A 139 -15.13 -21.43 -4.63
N GLN A 140 -15.28 -22.08 -3.48
CA GLN A 140 -15.85 -23.42 -3.43
C GLN A 140 -17.18 -23.28 -4.12
N GLN A 141 -17.26 -23.79 -5.33
CA GLN A 141 -18.53 -23.96 -6.02
C GLN A 141 -19.44 -24.59 -4.99
N GLN A 142 -20.47 -23.85 -4.59
CA GLN A 142 -21.47 -24.35 -3.66
C GLN A 142 -21.85 -25.74 -4.13
N ARG A 143 -21.37 -26.75 -3.45
CA ARG A 143 -21.84 -28.11 -3.69
C ARG A 143 -23.33 -28.05 -3.40
N ASN A 144 -24.11 -28.18 -4.45
CA ASN A 144 -25.54 -28.41 -4.34
C ASN A 144 -25.71 -29.65 -3.47
N ILE A 145 -25.92 -29.45 -2.18
CA ILE A 145 -26.32 -30.51 -1.27
C ILE A 145 -27.78 -30.83 -1.66
N PRO A 146 -28.07 -32.01 -2.21
CA PRO A 146 -29.46 -32.36 -2.48
C PRO A 146 -30.21 -32.34 -1.15
N MET A 147 -31.29 -31.57 -1.09
CA MET A 147 -32.18 -31.62 0.07
C MET A 147 -32.76 -33.04 0.20
N PRO A 148 -32.76 -33.63 1.38
CA PRO A 148 -33.42 -34.92 1.58
C PRO A 148 -34.91 -34.74 1.30
N GLN A 149 -35.40 -35.51 0.34
CA GLN A 149 -36.84 -35.61 0.09
C GLN A 149 -37.51 -36.27 1.29
N ARG A 150 -38.57 -35.67 1.81
CA ARG A 150 -39.44 -36.25 2.84
C ARG A 150 -40.40 -37.24 2.20
#